data_af7d032cfc5eb8fcb1e1488aa564d2d2
#
_entry.id   af7d032cfc5eb8fcb1e1488aa564d2d2
#
_cell.length_a   1.000
_cell.length_b   1.000
_cell.length_c   1.000
_cell.angle_alpha   90.00
_cell.angle_beta   90.00
_cell.angle_gamma   90.00
#
_symmetry.space_group_name_H-M   'P 1'
#
loop_
_entity.id
_entity.type
_entity.pdbx_description
1 polymer ?
#
loop_
_entity_poly.entity_id
_entity_poly.type
_entity_poly.pdbx_seq_one_letter_code
_entity_poly.pdbx_strand_id
1 'polypeptide(L)'
;VAMPAVAPIHILWDSAHIWGLMAWRAVRALGLPCRLVKGQEIAEGAFLRKPGPGEAALLLVPGGNARLKAQALGPDGLETVRRWVAQGGRYLGFCGGAGLALRHENAAAGLNLCPWMRAAYPQRLHHLISGHVRVRLRADDPRVPPELTAGQAADAALPVWWPGRFAPEAGEDVRVLAAYDAPGEDFWLADLPLRRIPAQVFETWQALYGVNLSADFLAGQPLVVGGAYGAGGYILSYSHLETPRSPAANAWLAHLLRMAGYAPQKALVPLWQLRAPCAAWPAESGAPLLRALNHVRGLLDLAVEHHLFFARTHWLWGWRAGQPGAACNNLHAALCTAAGLPPSAAALAYWREAGPRFTALEDLFTAGAEGYFLACRLADTLASTLPEAVGRRGLEHQREALFGHPMNGGGLLEELLTIAEELTYLSQGGIPCGI
;
A
#
# COMPACT_ATOMS: atom_id res chain seq x y z
N VAL A 1 6.67 -39.90 3.47
CA VAL A 1 7.66 -38.87 3.81
C VAL A 1 6.93 -37.57 3.83
N ALA A 2 6.75 -36.96 5.02
CA ALA A 2 6.13 -35.64 5.13
C ALA A 2 7.02 -34.66 4.36
N MET A 3 6.43 -33.94 3.43
CA MET A 3 7.12 -32.81 2.75
C MET A 3 7.58 -31.84 3.85
N PRO A 4 8.81 -31.33 3.77
CA PRO A 4 9.24 -30.30 4.71
C PRO A 4 8.27 -29.11 4.64
N ALA A 5 7.82 -28.62 5.79
CA ALA A 5 6.93 -27.47 5.86
C ALA A 5 7.62 -26.29 5.17
N VAL A 6 6.98 -25.74 4.14
CA VAL A 6 7.49 -24.56 3.43
C VAL A 6 7.51 -23.40 4.41
N ALA A 7 8.65 -22.70 4.52
CA ALA A 7 8.78 -21.53 5.38
C ALA A 7 7.73 -20.45 4.99
N PRO A 8 7.09 -19.79 5.95
CA PRO A 8 6.08 -18.79 5.63
C PRO A 8 6.70 -17.56 4.94
N ILE A 9 5.95 -16.92 4.05
CA ILE A 9 6.27 -15.60 3.53
C ILE A 9 6.14 -14.60 4.68
N HIS A 10 7.22 -13.90 5.01
CA HIS A 10 7.19 -12.84 6.01
C HIS A 10 6.68 -11.55 5.37
N ILE A 11 5.67 -10.92 5.97
CA ILE A 11 5.09 -9.66 5.49
C ILE A 11 5.31 -8.59 6.56
N LEU A 12 6.10 -7.55 6.22
CA LEU A 12 6.33 -6.44 7.14
C LEU A 12 5.02 -5.70 7.38
N TRP A 13 4.64 -5.60 8.67
CA TRP A 13 3.33 -5.07 9.05
C TRP A 13 3.33 -3.60 9.42
N ASP A 14 4.48 -3.05 9.89
CA ASP A 14 4.57 -1.66 10.32
C ASP A 14 4.31 -0.67 9.20
N SER A 15 3.47 0.33 9.52
CA SER A 15 3.13 1.43 8.61
C SER A 15 2.73 0.97 7.20
N ALA A 16 2.09 -0.18 7.12
CA ALA A 16 1.64 -0.78 5.86
C ALA A 16 0.18 -0.45 5.52
N HIS A 17 -0.67 -0.29 6.54
CA HIS A 17 -2.08 0.08 6.41
C HIS A 17 -2.83 -0.79 5.39
N ILE A 18 -3.67 -0.18 4.54
CA ILE A 18 -4.42 -0.90 3.50
C ILE A 18 -3.52 -1.70 2.56
N TRP A 19 -2.28 -1.25 2.31
CA TRP A 19 -1.32 -1.96 1.44
C TRP A 19 -0.79 -3.24 2.09
N GLY A 20 -0.62 -3.24 3.41
CA GLY A 20 -0.31 -4.45 4.18
C GLY A 20 -1.44 -5.46 4.13
N LEU A 21 -2.67 -4.98 4.31
CA LEU A 21 -3.86 -5.81 4.18
C LEU A 21 -3.98 -6.40 2.77
N MET A 22 -3.67 -5.62 1.73
CA MET A 22 -3.72 -6.05 0.35
C MET A 22 -2.72 -7.17 0.07
N ALA A 23 -1.46 -6.99 0.51
CA ALA A 23 -0.42 -8.01 0.38
C ALA A 23 -0.76 -9.30 1.12
N TRP A 24 -1.18 -9.19 2.38
CA TRP A 24 -1.59 -10.32 3.21
C TRP A 24 -2.77 -11.10 2.61
N ARG A 25 -3.82 -10.39 2.17
CA ARG A 25 -4.99 -11.02 1.52
C ARG A 25 -4.62 -11.69 0.20
N ALA A 26 -3.72 -11.08 -0.58
CA ALA A 26 -3.25 -11.66 -1.83
C ALA A 26 -2.48 -12.97 -1.59
N VAL A 27 -1.52 -12.98 -0.68
CA VAL A 27 -0.74 -14.20 -0.35
C VAL A 27 -1.67 -15.32 0.13
N ARG A 28 -2.61 -15.02 1.01
CA ARG A 28 -3.61 -15.99 1.46
C ARG A 28 -4.53 -16.49 0.35
N ALA A 29 -4.99 -15.58 -0.51
CA ALA A 29 -5.84 -15.95 -1.65
C ALA A 29 -5.13 -16.88 -2.65
N LEU A 30 -3.79 -16.75 -2.75
CA LEU A 30 -2.96 -17.66 -3.54
C LEU A 30 -2.71 -19.00 -2.85
N GLY A 31 -3.21 -19.22 -1.63
CA GLY A 31 -3.08 -20.47 -0.87
C GLY A 31 -1.69 -20.67 -0.27
N LEU A 32 -0.98 -19.59 0.07
CA LEU A 32 0.39 -19.66 0.57
C LEU A 32 0.48 -19.35 2.07
N PRO A 33 1.39 -20.01 2.80
CA PRO A 33 1.65 -19.70 4.20
C PRO A 33 2.33 -18.33 4.31
N CYS A 34 1.83 -17.51 5.23
CA CYS A 34 2.43 -16.21 5.51
C CYS A 34 2.43 -15.90 7.00
N ARG A 35 3.28 -14.97 7.41
CA ARG A 35 3.37 -14.45 8.77
C ARG A 35 3.54 -12.93 8.71
N LEU A 36 2.71 -12.22 9.48
CA LEU A 36 2.91 -10.80 9.74
C LEU A 36 4.08 -10.66 10.70
N VAL A 37 5.00 -9.75 10.38
CA VAL A 37 6.18 -9.48 11.21
C VAL A 37 6.35 -7.99 11.42
N LYS A 38 6.79 -7.60 12.62
CA LYS A 38 7.10 -6.21 12.95
C LYS A 38 8.60 -5.95 12.82
N GLY A 39 8.96 -4.69 12.60
CA GLY A 39 10.34 -4.26 12.48
C GLY A 39 11.16 -4.61 13.72
N GLN A 40 10.58 -4.48 14.91
CA GLN A 40 11.23 -4.88 16.15
C GLN A 40 11.57 -6.38 16.18
N GLU A 41 10.65 -7.26 15.77
CA GLU A 41 10.89 -8.70 15.71
C GLU A 41 12.01 -9.04 14.73
N ILE A 42 12.09 -8.29 13.62
CA ILE A 42 13.18 -8.43 12.64
C ILE A 42 14.51 -7.98 13.26
N ALA A 43 14.53 -6.86 13.98
CA ALA A 43 15.72 -6.36 14.67
C ALA A 43 16.24 -7.36 15.72
N GLU A 44 15.35 -8.06 16.41
CA GLU A 44 15.67 -9.11 17.37
C GLU A 44 16.15 -10.43 16.70
N GLY A 45 16.10 -10.51 15.36
CA GLY A 45 16.57 -11.66 14.59
C GLY A 45 15.68 -12.89 14.64
N ALA A 46 14.43 -12.73 15.11
CA ALA A 46 13.53 -13.86 15.41
C ALA A 46 13.10 -14.68 14.16
N PHE A 47 13.07 -14.08 12.95
CA PHE A 47 12.44 -14.72 11.79
C PHE A 47 13.33 -14.84 10.55
N LEU A 48 14.31 -13.97 10.37
CA LEU A 48 15.15 -13.94 9.19
C LEU A 48 16.43 -14.75 9.40
N ARG A 49 16.27 -16.07 9.49
CA ARG A 49 17.42 -16.98 9.50
C ARG A 49 18.02 -17.15 8.10
N LYS A 50 19.31 -17.47 8.00
CA LYS A 50 19.97 -17.77 6.74
C LYS A 50 19.21 -18.89 6.02
N PRO A 51 18.79 -18.72 4.75
CA PRO A 51 18.13 -19.76 3.99
C PRO A 51 19.06 -20.94 3.73
N GLY A 52 18.53 -22.15 3.84
CA GLY A 52 19.19 -23.35 3.37
C GLY A 52 19.20 -23.43 1.83
N PRO A 53 20.04 -24.28 1.23
CA PRO A 53 20.02 -24.52 -0.21
C PRO A 53 18.64 -24.96 -0.69
N GLY A 54 18.05 -24.21 -1.63
CA GLY A 54 16.72 -24.50 -2.18
C GLY A 54 15.54 -24.19 -1.25
N GLU A 55 15.79 -23.60 -0.08
CA GLU A 55 14.74 -23.20 0.84
C GLU A 55 14.04 -21.92 0.37
N ALA A 56 12.71 -21.96 0.39
CA ALA A 56 11.90 -20.76 0.12
C ALA A 56 12.08 -19.76 1.26
N ALA A 57 12.53 -18.54 0.93
CA ALA A 57 12.77 -17.49 1.91
C ALA A 57 12.46 -16.13 1.29
N LEU A 58 11.34 -15.52 1.69
CA LEU A 58 10.87 -14.27 1.13
C LEU A 58 10.42 -13.32 2.24
N LEU A 59 10.93 -12.08 2.17
CA LEU A 59 10.38 -10.93 2.88
C LEU A 59 9.62 -10.06 1.87
N LEU A 60 8.31 -9.98 2.04
CA LEU A 60 7.44 -9.08 1.29
C LEU A 60 7.22 -7.81 2.10
N VAL A 61 7.58 -6.67 1.51
CA VAL A 61 7.40 -5.34 2.12
C VAL A 61 6.35 -4.57 1.34
N PRO A 62 5.15 -4.40 1.91
CA PRO A 62 4.04 -3.72 1.26
C PRO A 62 4.29 -2.24 1.01
N GLY A 63 3.36 -1.61 0.28
CA GLY A 63 3.27 -0.16 0.14
C GLY A 63 3.16 0.59 1.48
N GLY A 64 2.88 1.87 1.42
CA GLY A 64 2.83 2.77 2.57
C GLY A 64 4.06 3.68 2.64
N ASN A 65 4.35 4.22 3.81
CA ASN A 65 5.41 5.21 3.98
C ASN A 65 6.78 4.52 4.25
N ALA A 66 7.70 4.61 3.29
CA ALA A 66 9.03 4.02 3.38
C ALA A 66 9.84 4.52 4.60
N ARG A 67 9.72 5.82 4.93
CA ARG A 67 10.42 6.42 6.08
C ARG A 67 9.93 5.84 7.40
N LEU A 68 8.62 5.72 7.58
CA LEU A 68 8.06 5.13 8.81
C LEU A 68 8.42 3.65 8.95
N LYS A 69 8.50 2.92 7.83
CA LYS A 69 9.00 1.53 7.83
C LYS A 69 10.47 1.45 8.25
N ALA A 70 11.31 2.35 7.73
CA ALA A 70 12.70 2.42 8.14
C ALA A 70 12.85 2.75 9.64
N GLN A 71 12.02 3.65 10.17
CA GLN A 71 11.98 3.98 11.59
C GLN A 71 11.54 2.77 12.45
N ALA A 72 10.52 2.03 12.01
CA ALA A 72 10.05 0.84 12.72
C ALA A 72 11.10 -0.28 12.76
N LEU A 73 11.86 -0.47 11.68
CA LEU A 73 12.98 -1.41 11.63
C LEU A 73 14.14 -0.98 12.50
N GLY A 74 14.38 0.34 12.59
CA GLY A 74 15.56 0.86 13.24
C GLY A 74 16.87 0.41 12.58
N PRO A 75 18.04 0.86 13.06
CA PRO A 75 19.33 0.49 12.50
C PRO A 75 19.59 -1.02 12.48
N ASP A 76 19.22 -1.72 13.55
CA ASP A 76 19.46 -3.16 13.71
C ASP A 76 18.56 -3.99 12.77
N GLY A 77 17.30 -3.60 12.63
CA GLY A 77 16.38 -4.24 11.69
C GLY A 77 16.78 -4.04 10.23
N LEU A 78 17.20 -2.82 9.87
CA LEU A 78 17.73 -2.53 8.53
C LEU A 78 18.97 -3.36 8.23
N GLU A 79 19.91 -3.48 9.18
CA GLU A 79 21.11 -4.28 9.02
C GLU A 79 20.79 -5.80 8.96
N THR A 80 19.85 -6.26 9.77
CA THR A 80 19.39 -7.65 9.76
C THR A 80 18.80 -8.03 8.41
N VAL A 81 17.96 -7.17 7.80
CA VAL A 81 17.41 -7.42 6.46
C VAL A 81 18.52 -7.43 5.41
N ARG A 82 19.43 -6.45 5.40
CA ARG A 82 20.55 -6.40 4.45
C ARG A 82 21.39 -7.67 4.49
N ARG A 83 21.79 -8.08 5.68
CA ARG A 83 22.60 -9.29 5.90
C ARG A 83 21.86 -10.55 5.45
N TRP A 84 20.58 -10.63 5.78
CA TRP A 84 19.76 -11.77 5.39
C TRP A 84 19.61 -11.88 3.86
N VAL A 85 19.36 -10.78 3.16
CA VAL A 85 19.32 -10.77 1.70
C VAL A 85 20.69 -11.15 1.13
N ALA A 86 21.79 -10.57 1.65
CA ALA A 86 23.14 -10.90 1.22
C ALA A 86 23.48 -12.39 1.38
N GLN A 87 22.82 -13.10 2.31
CA GLN A 87 23.00 -14.52 2.58
C GLN A 87 22.07 -15.45 1.78
N GLY A 88 21.28 -14.91 0.84
CA GLY A 88 20.41 -15.69 -0.05
C GLY A 88 18.93 -15.44 0.14
N GLY A 89 18.51 -14.57 1.08
CA GLY A 89 17.11 -14.13 1.23
C GLY A 89 16.63 -13.37 0.01
N ARG A 90 15.33 -13.39 -0.23
CA ARG A 90 14.67 -12.67 -1.33
C ARG A 90 13.79 -11.55 -0.79
N TYR A 91 13.96 -10.37 -1.35
CA TYR A 91 13.20 -9.18 -1.01
C TYR A 91 12.22 -8.84 -2.12
N LEU A 92 10.93 -8.69 -1.79
CA LEU A 92 9.90 -8.21 -2.70
C LEU A 92 9.25 -6.96 -2.10
N GLY A 93 9.49 -5.81 -2.71
CA GLY A 93 8.98 -4.53 -2.23
C GLY A 93 7.98 -3.89 -3.18
N PHE A 94 6.80 -3.51 -2.66
CA PHE A 94 5.79 -2.77 -3.41
C PHE A 94 5.75 -1.32 -2.94
N CYS A 95 5.70 -0.37 -3.87
CA CYS A 95 5.54 1.07 -3.64
C CYS A 95 6.46 1.60 -2.51
N GLY A 96 5.96 1.84 -1.30
CA GLY A 96 6.78 2.23 -0.14
C GLY A 96 7.83 1.19 0.24
N GLY A 97 7.52 -0.11 0.07
CA GLY A 97 8.49 -1.20 0.23
C GLY A 97 9.59 -1.15 -0.84
N ALA A 98 9.27 -0.76 -2.07
CA ALA A 98 10.28 -0.49 -3.10
C ALA A 98 11.15 0.71 -2.69
N GLY A 99 10.53 1.80 -2.24
CA GLY A 99 11.23 2.99 -1.77
C GLY A 99 12.20 2.74 -0.61
N LEU A 100 11.82 1.85 0.33
CA LEU A 100 12.67 1.45 1.45
C LEU A 100 13.97 0.76 1.00
N ALA A 101 13.93 0.02 -0.10
CA ALA A 101 15.08 -0.74 -0.61
C ALA A 101 16.03 0.07 -1.50
N LEU A 102 15.64 1.25 -1.93
CA LEU A 102 16.48 2.14 -2.74
C LEU A 102 17.65 2.71 -1.94
N ARG A 103 18.66 3.22 -2.65
CA ARG A 103 19.76 3.96 -2.05
C ARG A 103 19.24 5.30 -1.52
N HIS A 104 19.66 5.62 -0.31
CA HIS A 104 19.40 6.89 0.36
C HIS A 104 20.69 7.64 0.56
N GLU A 105 20.67 8.97 0.51
CA GLU A 105 21.82 9.82 0.84
C GLU A 105 22.32 9.54 2.26
N ASN A 106 21.39 9.44 3.20
CA ASN A 106 21.68 8.92 4.52
C ASN A 106 21.48 7.39 4.51
N ALA A 107 22.58 6.64 4.53
CA ALA A 107 22.55 5.18 4.49
C ALA A 107 21.74 4.53 5.63
N ALA A 108 21.54 5.23 6.75
CA ALA A 108 20.71 4.77 7.86
C ALA A 108 19.19 4.93 7.60
N ALA A 109 18.78 5.59 6.52
CA ALA A 109 17.39 5.87 6.24
C ALA A 109 16.69 4.79 5.39
N GLY A 110 17.39 3.72 4.96
CA GLY A 110 16.83 2.66 4.14
C GLY A 110 17.71 1.42 4.06
N LEU A 111 17.24 0.44 3.29
CA LEU A 111 17.95 -0.84 3.13
C LEU A 111 19.13 -0.76 2.16
N ASN A 112 19.12 0.16 1.21
CA ASN A 112 20.17 0.31 0.20
C ASN A 112 20.51 -1.01 -0.53
N LEU A 113 19.50 -1.82 -0.83
CA LEU A 113 19.65 -3.05 -1.61
C LEU A 113 19.81 -2.75 -3.10
N CYS A 114 19.08 -1.75 -3.58
CA CYS A 114 19.14 -1.26 -4.97
C CYS A 114 20.03 -0.01 -5.00
N PRO A 115 20.99 0.06 -5.94
CA PRO A 115 21.88 1.23 -6.05
C PRO A 115 21.20 2.49 -6.58
N TRP A 116 20.00 2.36 -7.18
CA TRP A 116 19.24 3.51 -7.65
C TRP A 116 18.56 4.28 -6.52
N MET A 117 18.40 5.57 -6.71
CA MET A 117 17.67 6.44 -5.79
C MET A 117 16.19 6.59 -6.20
N ARG A 118 15.42 7.20 -5.34
CA ARG A 118 14.09 7.69 -5.67
C ARG A 118 14.21 8.99 -6.46
N ALA A 119 13.54 9.08 -7.61
CA ALA A 119 13.51 10.31 -8.37
C ALA A 119 12.70 11.39 -7.65
N ALA A 120 13.24 12.60 -7.60
CA ALA A 120 12.48 13.80 -7.33
C ALA A 120 11.67 14.16 -8.57
N TYR A 121 10.42 14.63 -8.35
CA TYR A 121 9.57 15.11 -9.44
C TYR A 121 9.03 16.47 -9.06
N PRO A 122 9.42 17.54 -9.76
CA PRO A 122 9.10 18.92 -9.36
C PRO A 122 7.60 19.16 -9.21
N GLN A 123 6.81 18.61 -10.12
CA GLN A 123 5.36 18.77 -10.15
C GLN A 123 4.62 17.76 -9.27
N ARG A 124 5.28 16.72 -8.77
CA ARG A 124 4.72 15.63 -7.96
C ARG A 124 3.47 14.94 -8.55
N LEU A 125 3.26 15.03 -9.85
CA LEU A 125 2.06 14.49 -10.51
C LEU A 125 1.96 12.97 -10.39
N HIS A 126 3.10 12.27 -10.39
CA HIS A 126 3.13 10.81 -10.24
C HIS A 126 2.55 10.32 -8.91
N HIS A 127 2.58 11.14 -7.85
CA HIS A 127 1.90 10.82 -6.57
C HIS A 127 0.39 11.01 -6.62
N LEU A 128 -0.15 11.50 -7.73
CA LEU A 128 -1.58 11.71 -7.90
C LEU A 128 -2.21 10.68 -8.85
N ILE A 129 -1.41 9.85 -9.54
CA ILE A 129 -1.91 8.88 -10.50
C ILE A 129 -2.45 7.62 -9.80
N SER A 130 -3.50 7.06 -10.38
CA SER A 130 -4.10 5.80 -9.93
C SER A 130 -4.82 5.10 -11.09
N GLY A 131 -4.76 3.77 -11.10
CA GLY A 131 -5.42 2.94 -12.11
C GLY A 131 -4.47 1.96 -12.77
N HIS A 132 -4.90 1.36 -13.87
CA HIS A 132 -4.05 0.45 -14.63
C HIS A 132 -3.29 1.21 -15.71
N VAL A 133 -2.05 0.78 -15.96
CA VAL A 133 -1.18 1.29 -17.03
C VAL A 133 -0.74 0.13 -17.90
N ARG A 134 -0.73 0.33 -19.21
CA ARG A 134 -0.04 -0.59 -20.12
C ARG A 134 1.45 -0.49 -19.87
N VAL A 135 2.13 -1.63 -20.01
CA VAL A 135 3.56 -1.72 -19.75
C VAL A 135 4.29 -2.43 -20.87
N ARG A 136 5.53 -2.04 -21.11
CA ARG A 136 6.48 -2.79 -21.91
C ARG A 136 7.25 -3.71 -21.00
N LEU A 137 7.17 -5.02 -21.26
CA LEU A 137 7.81 -6.07 -20.47
C LEU A 137 9.14 -6.49 -21.10
N ARG A 138 10.10 -6.85 -20.26
CA ARG A 138 11.36 -7.48 -20.68
C ARG A 138 11.14 -8.99 -20.84
N ALA A 139 10.90 -9.43 -22.07
CA ALA A 139 10.56 -10.82 -22.37
C ALA A 139 11.70 -11.82 -22.17
N ASP A 140 12.96 -11.35 -22.21
CA ASP A 140 14.18 -12.18 -22.04
C ASP A 140 14.58 -12.40 -20.57
N ASP A 141 13.89 -11.78 -19.61
CA ASP A 141 14.19 -11.93 -18.19
C ASP A 141 13.28 -12.99 -17.54
N PRO A 142 13.83 -14.02 -16.88
CA PRO A 142 13.03 -15.10 -16.28
C PRO A 142 12.11 -14.65 -15.16
N ARG A 143 12.31 -13.45 -14.59
CA ARG A 143 11.44 -12.86 -13.56
C ARG A 143 10.14 -12.29 -14.12
N VAL A 144 10.05 -12.18 -15.45
CA VAL A 144 8.82 -11.78 -16.15
C VAL A 144 8.07 -13.03 -16.60
N PRO A 145 6.77 -13.18 -16.28
CA PRO A 145 6.00 -14.35 -16.67
C PRO A 145 5.95 -14.52 -18.19
N PRO A 146 6.30 -15.70 -18.74
CA PRO A 146 6.25 -15.93 -20.18
C PRO A 146 4.86 -15.72 -20.78
N GLU A 147 3.81 -16.04 -20.03
CA GLU A 147 2.41 -15.86 -20.44
C GLU A 147 2.02 -14.39 -20.66
N LEU A 148 2.71 -13.45 -20.03
CA LEU A 148 2.48 -12.02 -20.24
C LEU A 148 3.25 -11.45 -21.45
N THR A 149 4.19 -12.21 -22.01
CA THR A 149 5.01 -11.78 -23.15
C THR A 149 4.68 -12.55 -24.42
N ALA A 150 3.91 -13.65 -24.35
CA ALA A 150 3.54 -14.48 -25.47
C ALA A 150 2.31 -13.93 -26.23
N GLY A 151 2.41 -13.80 -27.54
CA GLY A 151 1.31 -13.46 -28.44
C GLY A 151 0.81 -12.02 -28.31
N GLN A 152 -0.51 -11.82 -28.37
CA GLN A 152 -1.17 -10.50 -28.22
C GLN A 152 -1.17 -9.96 -26.79
N ALA A 153 -0.51 -10.61 -25.85
CA ALA A 153 -0.32 -10.12 -24.48
C ALA A 153 0.60 -8.87 -24.38
N ALA A 154 0.94 -8.24 -25.51
CA ALA A 154 1.58 -6.93 -25.56
C ALA A 154 0.82 -5.81 -24.80
N ASP A 155 -0.42 -6.07 -24.38
CA ASP A 155 -1.27 -5.16 -23.62
C ASP A 155 -1.35 -5.51 -22.12
N ALA A 156 -0.29 -6.05 -21.54
CA ALA A 156 -0.27 -6.28 -20.10
C ALA A 156 -0.51 -4.97 -19.33
N ALA A 157 -1.59 -4.95 -18.56
CA ALA A 157 -1.97 -3.81 -17.74
C ALA A 157 -1.65 -4.07 -16.28
N LEU A 158 -0.90 -3.17 -15.65
CA LEU A 158 -0.49 -3.26 -14.25
C LEU A 158 -1.09 -2.11 -13.44
N PRO A 159 -1.61 -2.36 -12.22
CA PRO A 159 -2.19 -1.33 -11.37
C PRO A 159 -1.12 -0.49 -10.68
N VAL A 160 -1.32 0.81 -10.66
CA VAL A 160 -0.54 1.78 -9.88
C VAL A 160 -1.47 2.57 -8.98
N TRP A 161 -1.05 2.74 -7.73
CA TRP A 161 -1.80 3.47 -6.71
C TRP A 161 -0.86 4.46 -6.04
N TRP A 162 -0.86 5.72 -6.52
CA TRP A 162 0.00 6.79 -6.03
C TRP A 162 1.47 6.39 -5.91
N PRO A 163 2.09 5.92 -7.00
CA PRO A 163 3.42 5.32 -6.99
C PRO A 163 4.51 6.35 -6.74
N GLY A 164 5.66 5.86 -6.27
CA GLY A 164 6.93 6.57 -6.39
C GLY A 164 7.52 6.46 -7.79
N ARG A 165 8.78 6.85 -7.93
CA ARG A 165 9.52 6.81 -9.19
C ARG A 165 10.98 6.44 -8.95
N PHE A 166 11.52 5.57 -9.81
CA PHE A 166 12.95 5.26 -9.82
C PHE A 166 13.75 6.36 -10.50
N ALA A 167 14.98 6.60 -10.03
CA ALA A 167 16.00 7.39 -10.72
C ALA A 167 17.08 6.44 -11.27
N PRO A 168 16.99 6.00 -12.52
CA PRO A 168 17.99 5.11 -13.12
C PRO A 168 19.37 5.73 -13.13
N GLU A 169 20.39 4.95 -12.75
CA GLU A 169 21.79 5.31 -12.85
C GLU A 169 22.50 4.37 -13.83
N ALA A 170 23.33 4.94 -14.73
CA ALA A 170 24.06 4.16 -15.71
C ALA A 170 25.18 3.35 -15.05
N GLY A 171 25.44 2.15 -15.57
CA GLY A 171 26.52 1.28 -15.10
C GLY A 171 26.18 0.40 -13.92
N GLU A 172 24.99 0.53 -13.36
CA GLU A 172 24.52 -0.31 -12.24
C GLU A 172 23.79 -1.55 -12.75
N ASP A 173 24.01 -2.71 -12.10
CA ASP A 173 23.39 -3.99 -12.48
C ASP A 173 21.94 -4.08 -11.97
N VAL A 174 21.11 -3.17 -12.43
CA VAL A 174 19.65 -3.14 -12.17
C VAL A 174 18.91 -3.43 -13.47
N ARG A 175 18.09 -4.47 -13.46
CA ARG A 175 17.28 -4.86 -14.61
C ARG A 175 15.92 -4.22 -14.54
N VAL A 176 15.55 -3.45 -15.58
CA VAL A 176 14.15 -2.99 -15.76
C VAL A 176 13.33 -4.14 -16.31
N LEU A 177 12.38 -4.63 -15.54
CA LEU A 177 11.50 -5.76 -15.88
C LEU A 177 10.23 -5.28 -16.58
N ALA A 178 9.73 -4.11 -16.17
CA ALA A 178 8.64 -3.41 -16.84
C ALA A 178 8.87 -1.90 -16.84
N ALA A 179 8.47 -1.25 -17.91
CA ALA A 179 8.41 0.21 -18.03
C ALA A 179 6.99 0.65 -18.39
N TYR A 180 6.60 1.85 -17.97
CA TYR A 180 5.35 2.47 -18.40
C TYR A 180 5.31 2.61 -19.92
N ASP A 181 4.13 2.32 -20.50
CA ASP A 181 3.86 2.55 -21.92
C ASP A 181 2.77 3.60 -22.09
N ALA A 182 1.56 3.33 -21.61
CA ALA A 182 0.43 4.24 -21.74
C ALA A 182 -0.58 4.06 -20.58
N PRO A 183 -1.40 5.09 -20.29
CA PRO A 183 -2.51 4.95 -19.34
C PRO A 183 -3.54 3.95 -19.83
N GLY A 184 -4.15 3.22 -18.91
CA GLY A 184 -5.28 2.34 -19.16
C GLY A 184 -6.62 3.07 -19.11
N GLU A 185 -7.70 2.30 -19.30
CA GLU A 185 -9.09 2.80 -19.34
C GLU A 185 -9.53 3.45 -18.02
N ASP A 186 -9.08 2.93 -16.89
CA ASP A 186 -9.45 3.36 -15.54
C ASP A 186 -8.43 4.29 -14.90
N PHE A 187 -7.59 4.96 -15.72
CA PHE A 187 -6.50 5.79 -15.23
C PHE A 187 -6.99 7.20 -14.85
N TRP A 188 -6.59 7.63 -13.66
CA TRP A 188 -6.94 8.92 -13.07
C TRP A 188 -5.69 9.68 -12.64
N LEU A 189 -5.77 10.99 -12.69
CA LEU A 189 -4.83 11.90 -12.04
C LEU A 189 -5.63 12.69 -11.00
N ALA A 190 -5.39 12.44 -9.73
CA ALA A 190 -6.22 12.86 -8.62
C ALA A 190 -7.71 12.47 -8.84
N ASP A 191 -8.59 13.45 -8.96
CA ASP A 191 -10.02 13.30 -9.24
C ASP A 191 -10.39 13.45 -10.73
N LEU A 192 -9.39 13.52 -11.62
CA LEU A 192 -9.59 13.68 -13.07
C LEU A 192 -9.46 12.33 -13.80
N PRO A 193 -10.55 11.79 -14.39
CA PRO A 193 -10.47 10.62 -15.26
C PRO A 193 -9.90 11.01 -16.62
N LEU A 194 -8.61 10.71 -16.88
CA LEU A 194 -7.89 11.23 -18.04
C LEU A 194 -8.50 10.80 -19.37
N ARG A 195 -9.10 9.62 -19.49
CA ARG A 195 -9.78 9.15 -20.72
C ARG A 195 -10.92 10.04 -21.18
N ARG A 196 -11.48 10.87 -20.30
CA ARG A 196 -12.58 11.80 -20.61
C ARG A 196 -12.11 13.18 -20.99
N ILE A 197 -10.79 13.41 -20.99
CA ILE A 197 -10.20 14.68 -21.31
C ILE A 197 -9.59 14.59 -22.71
N PRO A 198 -10.09 15.37 -23.70
CA PRO A 198 -9.50 15.39 -25.02
C PRO A 198 -8.05 15.84 -25.01
N ALA A 199 -7.20 15.27 -25.89
CA ALA A 199 -5.77 15.59 -25.95
C ALA A 199 -5.50 17.10 -26.10
N GLN A 200 -6.29 17.80 -26.90
CA GLN A 200 -6.18 19.25 -27.12
C GLN A 200 -6.35 20.07 -25.84
N VAL A 201 -7.09 19.54 -24.85
CA VAL A 201 -7.28 20.23 -23.55
C VAL A 201 -5.97 20.26 -22.78
N PHE A 202 -5.17 19.19 -22.82
CA PHE A 202 -3.86 19.17 -22.17
C PHE A 202 -2.91 20.19 -22.80
N GLU A 203 -2.90 20.31 -24.12
CA GLU A 203 -2.12 21.31 -24.85
C GLU A 203 -2.57 22.74 -24.49
N THR A 204 -3.88 22.96 -24.43
CA THR A 204 -4.46 24.23 -24.02
C THR A 204 -4.07 24.59 -22.58
N TRP A 205 -4.15 23.65 -21.63
CA TRP A 205 -3.75 23.89 -20.26
C TRP A 205 -2.25 24.18 -20.13
N GLN A 206 -1.43 23.48 -20.91
CA GLN A 206 0.00 23.77 -21.00
C GLN A 206 0.25 25.22 -21.47
N ALA A 207 -0.45 25.64 -22.51
CA ALA A 207 -0.29 26.99 -23.09
C ALA A 207 -0.83 28.10 -22.15
N LEU A 208 -1.99 27.88 -21.51
CA LEU A 208 -2.63 28.89 -20.68
C LEU A 208 -2.09 28.95 -19.24
N TYR A 209 -1.79 27.79 -18.65
CA TYR A 209 -1.50 27.67 -17.23
C TYR A 209 -0.09 27.15 -16.94
N GLY A 210 0.67 26.75 -17.97
CA GLY A 210 1.97 26.14 -17.79
C GLY A 210 1.93 24.75 -17.13
N VAL A 211 0.77 24.08 -17.13
CA VAL A 211 0.55 22.79 -16.48
C VAL A 211 0.21 21.73 -17.50
N ASN A 212 1.05 20.71 -17.60
CA ASN A 212 0.78 19.53 -18.43
C ASN A 212 0.38 18.35 -17.55
N LEU A 213 -0.88 17.94 -17.65
CA LEU A 213 -1.43 16.79 -16.96
C LEU A 213 -1.52 15.54 -17.86
N SER A 214 -1.00 15.58 -19.09
CA SER A 214 -0.85 14.39 -19.91
C SER A 214 -0.02 13.35 -19.18
N ALA A 215 -0.38 12.06 -19.32
CA ALA A 215 0.39 10.96 -18.76
C ALA A 215 1.68 10.62 -19.53
N ASP A 216 2.02 11.36 -20.56
CA ASP A 216 3.18 11.13 -21.45
C ASP A 216 4.51 11.17 -20.68
N PHE A 217 4.56 11.93 -19.56
CA PHE A 217 5.73 11.99 -18.70
C PHE A 217 6.11 10.63 -18.06
N LEU A 218 5.20 9.67 -18.05
CA LEU A 218 5.47 8.32 -17.54
C LEU A 218 6.11 7.42 -18.60
N ALA A 219 5.87 7.66 -19.89
CA ALA A 219 6.31 6.77 -20.96
C ALA A 219 7.80 6.45 -20.87
N GLY A 220 8.13 5.16 -20.88
CA GLY A 220 9.50 4.68 -20.77
C GLY A 220 10.10 4.68 -19.35
N GLN A 221 9.42 5.23 -18.34
CA GLN A 221 9.91 5.21 -16.97
C GLN A 221 9.87 3.77 -16.39
N PRO A 222 10.91 3.33 -15.65
CA PRO A 222 10.88 2.04 -14.98
C PRO A 222 9.71 1.94 -13.99
N LEU A 223 9.01 0.79 -14.03
CA LEU A 223 7.90 0.49 -13.12
C LEU A 223 8.22 -0.67 -12.18
N VAL A 224 8.84 -1.73 -12.72
CA VAL A 224 9.30 -2.90 -11.97
C VAL A 224 10.76 -3.13 -12.30
N VAL A 225 11.58 -3.27 -11.26
CA VAL A 225 13.01 -3.51 -11.40
C VAL A 225 13.46 -4.65 -10.50
N GLY A 226 14.58 -5.25 -10.82
CA GLY A 226 15.18 -6.29 -9.99
C GLY A 226 16.68 -6.38 -10.13
N GLY A 227 17.33 -6.88 -9.09
CA GLY A 227 18.78 -7.03 -9.05
C GLY A 227 19.24 -8.06 -8.05
N ALA A 228 20.53 -8.36 -8.07
CA ALA A 228 21.19 -9.17 -7.08
C ALA A 228 21.67 -8.33 -5.88
N TYR A 229 21.77 -8.96 -4.72
CA TYR A 229 22.42 -8.38 -3.54
C TYR A 229 23.07 -9.49 -2.74
N GLY A 230 24.39 -9.59 -2.84
CA GLY A 230 25.13 -10.76 -2.31
C GLY A 230 24.68 -12.07 -2.98
N ALA A 231 24.37 -13.09 -2.16
CA ALA A 231 23.85 -14.37 -2.65
C ALA A 231 22.32 -14.36 -2.89
N GLY A 232 21.60 -13.31 -2.48
CA GLY A 232 20.17 -13.14 -2.68
C GLY A 232 19.86 -12.09 -3.74
N GLY A 233 18.67 -11.49 -3.62
CA GLY A 233 18.26 -10.48 -4.57
C GLY A 233 16.95 -9.80 -4.19
N TYR A 234 16.58 -8.81 -5.00
CA TYR A 234 15.39 -8.01 -4.79
C TYR A 234 14.58 -7.84 -6.05
N ILE A 235 13.28 -7.68 -5.87
CA ILE A 235 12.33 -7.16 -6.86
C ILE A 235 11.63 -5.97 -6.24
N LEU A 236 11.65 -4.83 -6.92
CA LEU A 236 11.04 -3.59 -6.50
C LEU A 236 9.99 -3.17 -7.52
N SER A 237 8.77 -2.93 -7.08
CA SER A 237 7.67 -2.58 -7.96
C SER A 237 6.93 -1.36 -7.45
N TYR A 238 6.78 -0.36 -8.28
CA TYR A 238 5.80 0.71 -8.06
C TYR A 238 4.40 0.34 -8.58
N SER A 239 4.26 -0.81 -9.24
CA SER A 239 2.95 -1.46 -9.43
C SER A 239 2.62 -2.32 -8.22
N HIS A 240 1.35 -2.33 -7.83
CA HIS A 240 0.80 -3.16 -6.79
C HIS A 240 0.31 -4.49 -7.39
N LEU A 241 1.24 -5.46 -7.51
CA LEU A 241 0.96 -6.77 -8.13
C LEU A 241 -0.07 -7.59 -7.34
N GLU A 242 -0.32 -7.23 -6.09
CA GLU A 242 -1.27 -7.82 -5.16
C GLU A 242 -2.69 -7.24 -5.30
N THR A 243 -2.91 -6.30 -6.23
CA THR A 243 -4.22 -5.65 -6.42
C THR A 243 -5.30 -6.67 -6.79
N PRO A 244 -6.46 -6.65 -6.11
CA PRO A 244 -7.56 -7.55 -6.43
C PRO A 244 -8.03 -7.41 -7.88
N ARG A 245 -8.37 -8.55 -8.51
CA ARG A 245 -8.88 -8.63 -9.89
C ARG A 245 -8.02 -7.91 -10.93
N SER A 246 -6.72 -7.97 -10.77
CA SER A 246 -5.74 -7.49 -11.75
C SER A 246 -5.00 -8.70 -12.35
N PRO A 247 -5.53 -9.35 -13.41
CA PRO A 247 -5.04 -10.66 -13.84
C PRO A 247 -3.56 -10.69 -14.18
N ALA A 248 -3.06 -9.74 -14.96
CA ALA A 248 -1.64 -9.67 -15.32
C ALA A 248 -0.75 -9.46 -14.08
N ALA A 249 -1.14 -8.56 -13.18
CA ALA A 249 -0.42 -8.29 -11.94
C ALA A 249 -0.42 -9.51 -11.02
N ASN A 250 -1.57 -10.16 -10.83
CA ASN A 250 -1.69 -11.34 -9.98
C ASN A 250 -0.93 -12.55 -10.55
N ALA A 251 -0.96 -12.76 -11.88
CA ALA A 251 -0.15 -13.78 -12.54
C ALA A 251 1.35 -13.52 -12.32
N TRP A 252 1.79 -12.26 -12.41
CA TRP A 252 3.18 -11.89 -12.13
C TRP A 252 3.54 -12.12 -10.66
N LEU A 253 2.71 -11.71 -9.71
CA LEU A 253 2.93 -12.02 -8.30
C LEU A 253 3.09 -13.53 -8.09
N ALA A 254 2.17 -14.33 -8.60
CA ALA A 254 2.24 -15.79 -8.49
C ALA A 254 3.53 -16.37 -9.12
N HIS A 255 3.98 -15.81 -10.24
CA HIS A 255 5.24 -16.19 -10.89
C HIS A 255 6.46 -15.88 -10.00
N LEU A 256 6.55 -14.68 -9.45
CA LEU A 256 7.65 -14.30 -8.54
C LEU A 256 7.67 -15.18 -7.28
N LEU A 257 6.50 -15.56 -6.76
CA LEU A 257 6.40 -16.45 -5.62
C LEU A 257 6.87 -17.87 -5.98
N ARG A 258 6.54 -18.40 -7.19
CA ARG A 258 7.09 -19.68 -7.67
C ARG A 258 8.62 -19.63 -7.78
N MET A 259 9.17 -18.57 -8.33
CA MET A 259 10.63 -18.38 -8.41
C MET A 259 11.29 -18.30 -7.03
N ALA A 260 10.56 -17.85 -6.02
CA ALA A 260 11.01 -17.83 -4.63
C ALA A 260 10.87 -19.20 -3.94
N GLY A 261 10.37 -20.24 -4.64
CA GLY A 261 10.25 -21.60 -4.12
C GLY A 261 8.87 -21.92 -3.51
N TYR A 262 7.88 -21.05 -3.67
CA TYR A 262 6.51 -21.31 -3.22
C TYR A 262 5.67 -21.95 -4.32
N ALA A 263 4.52 -22.53 -3.96
CA ALA A 263 3.60 -23.17 -4.89
C ALA A 263 2.20 -22.56 -4.81
N PRO A 264 1.96 -21.38 -5.46
CA PRO A 264 0.63 -20.77 -5.49
C PRO A 264 -0.41 -21.71 -6.09
N GLN A 265 -1.52 -21.91 -5.39
CA GLN A 265 -2.61 -22.79 -5.80
C GLN A 265 -3.61 -22.09 -6.71
N LYS A 266 -3.62 -20.75 -6.70
CA LYS A 266 -4.50 -19.88 -7.49
C LYS A 266 -3.67 -18.81 -8.18
N ALA A 267 -4.23 -18.20 -9.22
CA ALA A 267 -3.56 -17.16 -10.00
C ALA A 267 -4.26 -15.79 -9.91
N LEU A 268 -5.43 -15.70 -9.30
CA LEU A 268 -6.21 -14.48 -9.22
C LEU A 268 -6.55 -14.15 -7.76
N VAL A 269 -6.32 -12.90 -7.40
CA VAL A 269 -6.71 -12.33 -6.09
C VAL A 269 -8.17 -11.84 -6.20
N PRO A 270 -9.10 -12.36 -5.37
CA PRO A 270 -10.51 -11.97 -5.42
C PRO A 270 -10.72 -10.55 -4.91
N LEU A 271 -11.86 -9.97 -5.26
CA LEU A 271 -12.31 -8.70 -4.67
C LEU A 271 -12.49 -8.81 -3.14
N TRP A 272 -12.24 -7.71 -2.47
CA TRP A 272 -12.52 -7.61 -1.05
C TRP A 272 -14.03 -7.52 -0.79
N GLN A 273 -14.46 -8.24 0.22
CA GLN A 273 -15.83 -8.16 0.74
C GLN A 273 -15.83 -7.30 2.02
N LEU A 274 -15.72 -6.00 1.86
CA LEU A 274 -15.65 -5.04 2.99
C LEU A 274 -16.98 -4.93 3.75
N ARG A 275 -18.07 -5.51 3.25
CA ARG A 275 -19.38 -5.56 3.90
C ARG A 275 -19.71 -6.94 4.47
N ALA A 276 -18.76 -7.86 4.45
CA ALA A 276 -18.98 -9.20 5.02
C ALA A 276 -19.37 -9.09 6.51
N PRO A 277 -20.24 -10.00 7.01
CA PRO A 277 -20.58 -10.03 8.40
C PRO A 277 -19.32 -10.21 9.25
N CYS A 278 -19.33 -9.60 10.42
CA CYS A 278 -18.22 -9.68 11.35
C CYS A 278 -18.05 -11.11 11.88
N ALA A 279 -16.81 -11.49 12.14
CA ALA A 279 -16.49 -12.74 12.80
C ALA A 279 -17.02 -12.77 14.25
N ALA A 280 -16.92 -13.91 14.88
CA ALA A 280 -17.43 -14.16 16.22
C ALA A 280 -16.61 -13.47 17.31
N TRP A 281 -16.67 -12.15 17.37
CA TRP A 281 -16.26 -11.42 18.56
C TRP A 281 -17.31 -11.61 19.66
N PRO A 282 -16.92 -11.74 20.94
CA PRO A 282 -17.87 -11.64 22.04
C PRO A 282 -18.67 -10.34 21.95
N ALA A 283 -19.98 -10.38 22.14
CA ALA A 283 -20.88 -9.25 21.85
C ALA A 283 -20.43 -7.93 22.49
N GLU A 284 -20.04 -7.96 23.77
CA GLU A 284 -19.56 -6.77 24.50
C GLU A 284 -18.25 -6.22 23.91
N SER A 285 -17.33 -7.10 23.57
CA SER A 285 -16.02 -6.69 22.99
C SER A 285 -16.13 -6.25 21.55
N GLY A 286 -17.04 -6.82 20.77
CA GLY A 286 -17.22 -6.51 19.36
C GLY A 286 -18.03 -5.23 19.09
N ALA A 287 -18.94 -4.86 20.00
CA ALA A 287 -19.83 -3.72 19.79
C ALA A 287 -19.12 -2.39 19.51
N PRO A 288 -18.04 -1.99 20.23
CA PRO A 288 -17.31 -0.77 19.92
C PRO A 288 -16.64 -0.78 18.53
N LEU A 289 -16.09 -1.92 18.10
CA LEU A 289 -15.50 -2.06 16.76
C LEU A 289 -16.55 -1.89 15.66
N LEU A 290 -17.72 -2.47 15.84
CA LEU A 290 -18.84 -2.37 14.90
C LEU A 290 -19.38 -0.95 14.83
N ARG A 291 -19.48 -0.28 15.99
CA ARG A 291 -19.88 1.13 16.06
C ARG A 291 -18.90 2.00 15.27
N ALA A 292 -17.61 1.86 15.54
CA ALA A 292 -16.57 2.60 14.84
C ALA A 292 -16.61 2.37 13.32
N LEU A 293 -16.79 1.12 12.89
CA LEU A 293 -16.92 0.78 11.48
C LEU A 293 -18.13 1.47 10.84
N ASN A 294 -19.27 1.52 11.52
CA ASN A 294 -20.46 2.20 11.03
C ASN A 294 -20.27 3.72 10.99
N HIS A 295 -19.60 4.32 11.97
CA HIS A 295 -19.28 5.75 11.97
C HIS A 295 -18.35 6.11 10.80
N VAL A 296 -17.28 5.34 10.57
CA VAL A 296 -16.37 5.57 9.43
C VAL A 296 -17.10 5.42 8.09
N ARG A 297 -18.03 4.47 7.97
CA ARG A 297 -18.89 4.35 6.78
C ARG A 297 -19.78 5.58 6.61
N GLY A 298 -20.38 6.08 7.69
CA GLY A 298 -21.13 7.33 7.67
C GLY A 298 -20.30 8.53 7.22
N LEU A 299 -19.05 8.65 7.68
CA LEU A 299 -18.11 9.69 7.22
C LEU A 299 -17.77 9.56 5.74
N LEU A 300 -17.57 8.36 5.23
CA LEU A 300 -17.32 8.11 3.81
C LEU A 300 -18.54 8.47 2.97
N ASP A 301 -19.74 8.08 3.40
CA ASP A 301 -21.00 8.42 2.72
C ASP A 301 -21.22 9.94 2.70
N LEU A 302 -20.99 10.63 3.83
CA LEU A 302 -21.03 12.09 3.91
C LEU A 302 -20.06 12.75 2.92
N ALA A 303 -18.81 12.28 2.88
CA ALA A 303 -17.81 12.84 2.00
C ALA A 303 -18.13 12.61 0.51
N VAL A 304 -18.78 11.49 0.16
CA VAL A 304 -19.25 11.21 -1.20
C VAL A 304 -20.45 12.10 -1.55
N GLU A 305 -21.42 12.25 -0.64
CA GLU A 305 -22.59 13.11 -0.82
C GLU A 305 -22.19 14.57 -1.06
N HIS A 306 -21.16 15.03 -0.36
CA HIS A 306 -20.63 16.39 -0.48
C HIS A 306 -19.55 16.54 -1.57
N HIS A 307 -19.37 15.54 -2.45
CA HIS A 307 -18.43 15.57 -3.59
C HIS A 307 -16.96 15.76 -3.19
N LEU A 308 -16.58 15.41 -1.97
CA LEU A 308 -15.18 15.38 -1.52
C LEU A 308 -14.50 14.09 -1.91
N PHE A 309 -15.25 12.99 -1.88
CA PHE A 309 -14.81 11.65 -2.29
C PHE A 309 -15.66 11.13 -3.44
N PHE A 310 -15.16 10.11 -4.13
CA PHE A 310 -15.87 9.42 -5.20
C PHE A 310 -15.55 7.91 -5.18
N ALA A 311 -16.44 7.09 -5.70
CA ALA A 311 -16.20 5.66 -5.84
C ALA A 311 -15.09 5.41 -6.87
N ARG A 312 -13.94 4.92 -6.42
CA ARG A 312 -12.79 4.58 -7.28
C ARG A 312 -12.80 3.10 -7.68
N THR A 313 -12.89 2.24 -6.68
CA THR A 313 -13.04 0.80 -6.80
C THR A 313 -13.94 0.28 -5.68
N HIS A 314 -14.23 -1.04 -5.65
CA HIS A 314 -15.04 -1.63 -4.58
C HIS A 314 -14.40 -1.61 -3.19
N TRP A 315 -13.09 -1.40 -3.12
CA TRP A 315 -12.30 -1.44 -1.87
C TRP A 315 -11.56 -0.13 -1.58
N LEU A 316 -11.65 0.85 -2.48
CA LEU A 316 -10.91 2.10 -2.39
C LEU A 316 -11.77 3.26 -2.89
N TRP A 317 -11.97 4.27 -2.06
CA TRP A 317 -12.51 5.56 -2.49
C TRP A 317 -11.40 6.43 -3.06
N GLY A 318 -11.71 7.15 -4.12
CA GLY A 318 -10.90 8.24 -4.61
C GLY A 318 -11.24 9.54 -3.88
N TRP A 319 -10.36 10.50 -3.95
CA TRP A 319 -10.53 11.80 -3.30
C TRP A 319 -9.93 12.92 -4.15
N ARG A 320 -10.41 14.12 -3.92
CA ARG A 320 -9.81 15.34 -4.47
C ARG A 320 -8.46 15.60 -3.80
N ALA A 321 -7.52 16.20 -4.55
CA ALA A 321 -6.20 16.56 -4.00
C ALA A 321 -6.39 17.46 -2.75
N GLY A 322 -5.63 17.15 -1.70
CA GLY A 322 -5.72 17.83 -0.41
C GLY A 322 -6.76 17.28 0.58
N GLN A 323 -7.64 16.38 0.15
CA GLN A 323 -8.59 15.71 1.04
C GLN A 323 -7.99 14.41 1.61
N PRO A 324 -8.31 14.05 2.86
CA PRO A 324 -7.68 12.89 3.55
C PRO A 324 -8.32 11.53 3.19
N GLY A 325 -8.56 11.29 1.90
CA GLY A 325 -9.20 10.05 1.44
C GLY A 325 -8.39 8.79 1.70
N ALA A 326 -7.06 8.85 1.54
CA ALA A 326 -6.18 7.73 1.85
C ALA A 326 -6.29 7.33 3.33
N ALA A 327 -6.34 8.31 4.22
CA ALA A 327 -6.49 8.11 5.65
C ALA A 327 -7.81 7.39 6.00
N CYS A 328 -8.93 7.85 5.44
CA CYS A 328 -10.24 7.21 5.62
C CYS A 328 -10.28 5.79 5.05
N ASN A 329 -9.66 5.55 3.88
CA ASN A 329 -9.53 4.21 3.32
C ASN A 329 -8.74 3.27 4.25
N ASN A 330 -7.64 3.76 4.83
CA ASN A 330 -6.83 2.98 5.76
C ASN A 330 -7.66 2.57 6.99
N LEU A 331 -8.34 3.52 7.63
CA LEU A 331 -9.14 3.25 8.83
C LEU A 331 -10.30 2.30 8.53
N HIS A 332 -11.03 2.53 7.44
CA HIS A 332 -12.12 1.64 7.03
C HIS A 332 -11.64 0.20 6.80
N ALA A 333 -10.56 0.02 6.04
CA ALA A 333 -10.01 -1.30 5.75
C ALA A 333 -9.46 -2.01 7.01
N ALA A 334 -8.80 -1.26 7.90
CA ALA A 334 -8.29 -1.80 9.17
C ALA A 334 -9.43 -2.26 10.08
N LEU A 335 -10.48 -1.45 10.25
CA LEU A 335 -11.65 -1.81 11.06
C LEU A 335 -12.43 -2.97 10.46
N CYS A 336 -12.67 -3.00 9.15
CA CYS A 336 -13.30 -4.13 8.48
C CYS A 336 -12.53 -5.43 8.74
N THR A 337 -11.20 -5.36 8.71
CA THR A 337 -10.34 -6.54 8.90
C THR A 337 -10.34 -6.98 10.36
N ALA A 338 -10.12 -6.06 11.30
CA ALA A 338 -10.11 -6.36 12.72
C ALA A 338 -11.45 -6.94 13.20
N ALA A 339 -12.58 -6.34 12.80
CA ALA A 339 -13.91 -6.82 13.13
C ALA A 339 -14.26 -8.13 12.41
N GLY A 340 -13.70 -8.39 11.23
CA GLY A 340 -13.96 -9.58 10.44
C GLY A 340 -13.12 -10.81 10.81
N LEU A 341 -12.12 -10.67 11.66
CA LEU A 341 -11.28 -11.79 12.11
C LEU A 341 -11.73 -12.33 13.47
N PRO A 342 -11.73 -13.66 13.68
CA PRO A 342 -11.89 -14.23 15.00
C PRO A 342 -10.74 -13.74 15.91
N PRO A 343 -11.03 -13.11 17.06
CA PRO A 343 -9.97 -12.64 17.94
C PRO A 343 -9.25 -13.79 18.61
N SER A 344 -7.92 -13.72 18.67
CA SER A 344 -7.12 -14.60 19.53
C SER A 344 -7.25 -14.21 21.00
N ALA A 345 -6.77 -15.07 21.91
CA ALA A 345 -6.69 -14.72 23.33
C ALA A 345 -5.82 -13.46 23.58
N ALA A 346 -4.73 -13.31 22.81
CA ALA A 346 -3.87 -12.13 22.88
C ALA A 346 -4.59 -10.86 22.38
N ALA A 347 -5.34 -10.95 21.28
CA ALA A 347 -6.14 -9.83 20.78
C ALA A 347 -7.22 -9.42 21.78
N LEU A 348 -7.90 -10.37 22.43
CA LEU A 348 -8.89 -10.07 23.47
C LEU A 348 -8.25 -9.45 24.72
N ALA A 349 -7.07 -9.89 25.12
CA ALA A 349 -6.34 -9.30 26.24
C ALA A 349 -5.96 -7.85 25.94
N TYR A 350 -5.37 -7.62 24.79
CA TYR A 350 -5.01 -6.28 24.31
C TYR A 350 -6.24 -5.36 24.23
N TRP A 351 -7.35 -5.85 23.68
CA TRP A 351 -8.58 -5.07 23.52
C TRP A 351 -9.20 -4.65 24.85
N ARG A 352 -9.11 -5.48 25.91
CA ARG A 352 -9.57 -5.07 27.24
C ARG A 352 -8.87 -3.84 27.78
N GLU A 353 -7.60 -3.66 27.43
CA GLU A 353 -6.79 -2.49 27.85
C GLU A 353 -6.99 -1.32 26.89
N ALA A 354 -6.93 -1.56 25.58
CA ALA A 354 -6.96 -0.51 24.56
C ALA A 354 -8.37 -0.02 24.21
N GLY A 355 -9.40 -0.85 24.38
CA GLY A 355 -10.77 -0.59 23.96
C GLY A 355 -11.40 0.69 24.53
N PRO A 356 -11.28 0.99 25.84
CA PRO A 356 -11.79 2.25 26.41
C PRO A 356 -11.14 3.49 25.75
N ARG A 357 -9.82 3.46 25.54
CA ARG A 357 -9.09 4.54 24.84
C ARG A 357 -9.53 4.62 23.39
N PHE A 358 -9.64 3.51 22.70
CA PHE A 358 -10.12 3.45 21.32
C PHE A 358 -11.49 4.12 21.16
N THR A 359 -12.42 3.79 22.04
CA THR A 359 -13.77 4.36 22.03
C THR A 359 -13.75 5.88 22.19
N ALA A 360 -12.98 6.41 23.14
CA ALA A 360 -12.88 7.85 23.36
C ALA A 360 -12.23 8.57 22.17
N LEU A 361 -11.20 7.98 21.57
CA LEU A 361 -10.54 8.54 20.36
C LEU A 361 -11.47 8.51 19.15
N GLU A 362 -12.24 7.45 19.02
CA GLU A 362 -13.18 7.25 17.92
C GLU A 362 -14.33 8.27 17.96
N ASP A 363 -14.90 8.53 19.14
CA ASP A 363 -15.92 9.56 19.33
C ASP A 363 -15.39 10.96 18.94
N LEU A 364 -14.17 11.30 19.39
CA LEU A 364 -13.52 12.58 19.02
C LEU A 364 -13.21 12.68 17.53
N PHE A 365 -12.67 11.59 16.95
CA PHE A 365 -12.33 11.55 15.54
C PHE A 365 -13.55 11.69 14.65
N THR A 366 -14.62 10.95 14.95
CA THR A 366 -15.86 10.98 14.14
C THR A 366 -16.49 12.37 14.14
N ALA A 367 -16.69 12.97 15.32
CA ALA A 367 -17.25 14.32 15.42
C ALA A 367 -16.36 15.36 14.75
N GLY A 368 -15.04 15.28 14.94
CA GLY A 368 -14.08 16.20 14.32
C GLY A 368 -14.02 16.05 12.80
N ALA A 369 -14.02 14.83 12.27
CA ALA A 369 -13.95 14.56 10.83
C ALA A 369 -15.25 14.99 10.11
N GLU A 370 -16.41 14.76 10.71
CA GLU A 370 -17.69 15.26 10.20
C GLU A 370 -17.66 16.77 10.05
N GLY A 371 -17.30 17.48 11.14
CA GLY A 371 -17.16 18.95 11.12
C GLY A 371 -16.14 19.43 10.08
N TYR A 372 -15.02 18.77 9.94
CA TYR A 372 -13.99 19.09 8.95
C TYR A 372 -14.51 18.94 7.51
N PHE A 373 -15.17 17.83 7.17
CA PHE A 373 -15.72 17.63 5.82
C PHE A 373 -16.79 18.64 5.47
N LEU A 374 -17.67 18.95 6.40
CA LEU A 374 -18.69 20.00 6.20
C LEU A 374 -18.05 21.38 6.02
N ALA A 375 -17.00 21.70 6.77
CA ALA A 375 -16.24 22.93 6.62
C ALA A 375 -15.52 23.02 5.26
N CYS A 376 -14.94 21.91 4.77
CA CYS A 376 -14.37 21.82 3.42
C CYS A 376 -15.44 22.10 2.36
N ARG A 377 -16.61 21.50 2.49
CA ARG A 377 -17.73 21.74 1.57
C ARG A 377 -18.23 23.19 1.61
N LEU A 378 -18.30 23.76 2.80
CA LEU A 378 -18.66 25.18 2.97
C LEU A 378 -17.63 26.10 2.29
N ALA A 379 -16.33 25.83 2.46
CA ALA A 379 -15.27 26.57 1.80
C ALA A 379 -15.40 26.52 0.27
N ASP A 380 -15.66 25.35 -0.29
CA ASP A 380 -15.90 25.17 -1.73
C ASP A 380 -17.16 25.96 -2.19
N THR A 381 -18.23 25.93 -1.40
CA THR A 381 -19.47 26.64 -1.72
C THR A 381 -19.29 28.16 -1.73
N LEU A 382 -18.53 28.69 -0.80
CA LEU A 382 -18.30 30.11 -0.64
C LEU A 382 -17.11 30.66 -1.44
N ALA A 383 -16.38 29.81 -2.14
CA ALA A 383 -15.12 30.16 -2.80
C ALA A 383 -15.21 31.38 -3.74
N SER A 384 -16.38 31.60 -4.40
CA SER A 384 -16.59 32.72 -5.31
C SER A 384 -17.26 33.94 -4.68
N THR A 385 -17.87 33.77 -3.51
CA THR A 385 -18.68 34.87 -2.89
C THR A 385 -18.07 35.41 -1.60
N LEU A 386 -17.58 34.52 -0.76
CA LEU A 386 -16.97 34.86 0.55
C LEU A 386 -15.73 33.96 0.79
N PRO A 387 -14.65 34.07 -0.04
CA PRO A 387 -13.52 33.14 -0.02
C PRO A 387 -12.79 33.12 1.33
N GLU A 388 -12.88 34.20 2.13
CA GLU A 388 -12.21 34.30 3.43
C GLU A 388 -13.08 33.81 4.61
N ALA A 389 -14.34 33.42 4.35
CA ALA A 389 -15.27 33.03 5.42
C ALA A 389 -14.82 31.73 6.12
N VAL A 390 -14.17 30.80 5.38
CA VAL A 390 -13.57 29.60 5.93
C VAL A 390 -12.06 29.69 5.72
N GLY A 391 -11.34 30.01 6.80
CA GLY A 391 -9.90 30.22 6.75
C GLY A 391 -9.12 28.94 6.43
N ARG A 392 -8.32 28.94 5.36
CA ARG A 392 -7.47 27.78 4.94
C ARG A 392 -6.60 27.26 6.07
N ARG A 393 -5.99 28.15 6.86
CA ARG A 393 -5.15 27.78 8.00
C ARG A 393 -5.92 26.98 9.04
N GLY A 394 -7.18 27.35 9.32
CA GLY A 394 -8.05 26.62 10.23
C GLY A 394 -8.34 25.21 9.75
N LEU A 395 -8.65 25.06 8.46
CA LEU A 395 -8.86 23.74 7.85
C LEU A 395 -7.58 22.88 7.88
N GLU A 396 -6.42 23.47 7.65
CA GLU A 396 -5.15 22.77 7.74
C GLU A 396 -4.88 22.24 9.15
N HIS A 397 -5.07 23.07 10.17
CA HIS A 397 -4.90 22.63 11.56
C HIS A 397 -5.88 21.53 11.95
N GLN A 398 -7.16 21.64 11.54
CA GLN A 398 -8.14 20.58 11.76
C GLN A 398 -7.73 19.28 11.07
N ARG A 399 -7.29 19.36 9.81
CA ARG A 399 -6.80 18.20 9.07
C ARG A 399 -5.64 17.54 9.78
N GLU A 400 -4.65 18.31 10.23
CA GLU A 400 -3.47 17.76 10.91
C GLU A 400 -3.82 17.13 12.27
N ALA A 401 -4.70 17.75 13.03
CA ALA A 401 -5.15 17.22 14.31
C ALA A 401 -5.89 15.87 14.16
N LEU A 402 -6.69 15.72 13.11
CA LEU A 402 -7.50 14.53 12.86
C LEU A 402 -6.71 13.43 12.14
N PHE A 403 -6.05 13.79 11.04
CA PHE A 403 -5.48 12.83 10.07
C PHE A 403 -3.95 12.83 10.06
N GLY A 404 -3.31 13.69 10.83
CA GLY A 404 -1.86 13.83 10.87
C GLY A 404 -1.29 14.52 9.63
N HIS A 405 0.04 14.59 9.62
CA HIS A 405 0.80 15.11 8.50
C HIS A 405 1.02 14.02 7.45
N PRO A 406 0.79 14.27 6.16
CA PRO A 406 0.92 13.24 5.11
C PRO A 406 2.24 12.48 5.07
N MET A 407 3.34 13.13 5.49
CA MET A 407 4.68 12.55 5.47
C MET A 407 5.16 12.01 6.83
N ASN A 408 4.56 12.49 7.93
CA ASN A 408 5.06 12.19 9.28
C ASN A 408 4.08 11.34 10.09
N GLY A 409 2.84 11.17 9.61
CA GLY A 409 1.77 10.53 10.37
C GLY A 409 1.25 11.44 11.50
N GLY A 410 0.66 10.85 12.52
CA GLY A 410 0.08 11.53 13.67
C GLY A 410 -1.42 11.76 13.56
N GLY A 411 -1.94 12.66 14.41
CA GLY A 411 -3.37 12.89 14.53
C GLY A 411 -4.11 11.75 15.22
N LEU A 412 -5.40 11.96 15.48
CA LEU A 412 -6.25 10.94 16.12
C LEU A 412 -6.34 9.65 15.30
N LEU A 413 -6.26 9.77 13.97
CA LEU A 413 -6.30 8.63 13.06
C LEU A 413 -5.19 7.62 13.30
N GLU A 414 -3.95 8.05 13.52
CA GLU A 414 -2.81 7.14 13.70
C GLU A 414 -2.99 6.25 14.94
N GLU A 415 -3.52 6.82 16.01
CA GLU A 415 -3.80 6.05 17.22
C GLU A 415 -4.91 5.01 16.99
N LEU A 416 -5.96 5.37 16.28
CA LEU A 416 -7.03 4.43 15.90
C LEU A 416 -6.52 3.33 14.97
N LEU A 417 -5.70 3.67 13.98
CA LEU A 417 -5.07 2.71 13.07
C LEU A 417 -4.14 1.76 13.82
N THR A 418 -3.30 2.29 14.71
CA THR A 418 -2.37 1.48 15.51
C THR A 418 -3.12 0.41 16.29
N ILE A 419 -4.24 0.77 16.94
CA ILE A 419 -5.05 -0.19 17.72
C ILE A 419 -5.70 -1.22 16.78
N ALA A 420 -6.31 -0.80 15.68
CA ALA A 420 -7.00 -1.70 14.76
C ALA A 420 -6.02 -2.67 14.04
N GLU A 421 -4.84 -2.18 13.66
CA GLU A 421 -3.79 -2.99 13.03
C GLU A 421 -3.14 -3.95 14.03
N GLU A 422 -2.99 -3.55 15.30
CA GLU A 422 -2.53 -4.43 16.36
C GLU A 422 -3.51 -5.58 16.62
N LEU A 423 -4.80 -5.32 16.62
CA LEU A 423 -5.82 -6.39 16.74
C LEU A 423 -5.70 -7.40 15.60
N THR A 424 -5.48 -6.92 14.37
CA THR A 424 -5.26 -7.78 13.20
C THR A 424 -4.00 -8.62 13.37
N TYR A 425 -2.88 -7.99 13.74
CA TYR A 425 -1.61 -8.65 13.98
C TYR A 425 -1.72 -9.74 15.06
N LEU A 426 -2.28 -9.43 16.20
CA LEU A 426 -2.45 -10.37 17.32
C LEU A 426 -3.42 -11.50 16.96
N SER A 427 -4.47 -11.24 16.19
CA SER A 427 -5.40 -12.26 15.72
C SER A 427 -4.76 -13.22 14.72
N GLN A 428 -3.69 -12.81 14.01
CA GLN A 428 -2.95 -13.64 13.05
C GLN A 428 -1.63 -14.21 13.61
N GLY A 429 -1.08 -13.61 14.66
CA GLY A 429 0.24 -13.93 15.23
C GLY A 429 0.37 -15.25 15.98
N GLY A 430 -0.67 -16.06 16.09
CA GLY A 430 -0.66 -17.36 16.78
C GLY A 430 -1.04 -18.55 15.90
N ILE A 431 -1.45 -18.32 14.66
CA ILE A 431 -1.91 -19.39 13.77
C ILE A 431 -1.03 -19.36 12.52
N PRO A 432 -0.25 -20.41 12.22
CA PRO A 432 0.18 -20.63 10.85
C PRO A 432 -1.08 -20.52 10.00
N CYS A 433 -1.04 -19.69 8.92
CA CYS A 433 -2.17 -19.62 8.01
C CYS A 433 -2.47 -21.05 7.54
N GLY A 434 -3.31 -21.75 8.28
CA GLY A 434 -3.78 -23.07 7.93
C GLY A 434 -4.74 -22.93 6.76
N ILE A 435 -4.54 -23.78 5.83
CA ILE A 435 -5.35 -24.11 4.63
C ILE A 435 -6.82 -24.18 4.99
#